data_e3fc5e7d8df31b1dbd1414481c6fdc0b
#
_entry.id   e3fc5e7d8df31b1dbd1414481c6fdc0b
#
_cell.length_a   1.000
_cell.length_b   1.000
_cell.length_c   1.000
_cell.angle_alpha   90.00
_cell.angle_beta   90.00
_cell.angle_gamma   90.00
#
_symmetry.space_group_name_H-M   'P 1'
#
loop_
_entity.id
_entity.type
_entity.pdbx_description
1 polymer ?
#
loop_
_entity_poly.entity_id
_entity_poly.type
_entity_poly.pdbx_seq_one_letter_code
_entity_poly.pdbx_strand_id
1 'polypeptide(L)'
;MWQTDDLTDFPFKNNVPDPLLSGKELPTFKFSLERSQGKVLGGSFGKEATVEQLPLSKGIAGVSMRMEPGVTRELHWHATAAEWAFVIEGRVRTTTLDPLGHSEINDFDPGDVWYFPRGYPHSLSCLGNEPCHFILIFDNGYFSEFGTFSITDWLGHASKKLLAKNFGVSEATFEGFPTDEVYFVRGRIPPVEVTPIQGSLYSPPETHKYRLLAQEPHSIHKFGREWRVGANRFPISQTITGVILDLEPGGLRELHWHPNADEWQYVIDGEFSVSLFGSHGRYRIETLGKGDVGYIPQGYGHSIENIGSKAGRILIGLNTGNYQAIDLSQWIASNPSYLLADHFRKPQAVFEAFPKERAFISPPDGQGRREIE
;
A
#
# COMPACT_ATOMS: atom_id res chain seq x y z
N MET A 1 10.29 -44.80 -9.18
CA MET A 1 9.61 -44.06 -10.26
C MET A 1 8.26 -43.65 -9.67
N TRP A 2 8.18 -42.48 -9.08
CA TRP A 2 6.92 -41.95 -8.55
C TRP A 2 6.12 -41.47 -9.74
N GLN A 3 4.94 -42.07 -9.95
CA GLN A 3 4.02 -41.63 -10.99
C GLN A 3 3.43 -40.30 -10.55
N THR A 4 3.56 -39.30 -11.40
CA THR A 4 3.07 -37.93 -11.18
C THR A 4 1.56 -37.78 -11.38
N ASP A 5 0.84 -38.88 -11.58
CA ASP A 5 -0.58 -38.87 -11.95
C ASP A 5 -1.55 -38.78 -10.77
N ASP A 6 -1.03 -38.85 -9.52
CA ASP A 6 -1.87 -38.90 -8.31
C ASP A 6 -1.89 -37.58 -7.49
N LEU A 7 -1.33 -36.49 -8.02
CA LEU A 7 -1.38 -35.20 -7.32
C LEU A 7 -2.71 -34.45 -7.52
N THR A 8 -3.64 -35.03 -8.29
CA THR A 8 -4.95 -34.44 -8.54
C THR A 8 -5.98 -34.69 -7.43
N ASP A 9 -5.69 -35.59 -6.50
CA ASP A 9 -6.57 -36.00 -5.40
C ASP A 9 -6.11 -35.50 -4.02
N PHE A 10 -5.57 -34.29 -3.92
CA PHE A 10 -5.44 -33.66 -2.60
C PHE A 10 -6.82 -33.33 -2.06
N PRO A 11 -7.20 -33.85 -0.85
CA PRO A 11 -8.55 -33.73 -0.34
C PRO A 11 -8.82 -32.36 0.32
N PHE A 12 -8.37 -31.26 -0.28
CA PHE A 12 -8.87 -29.94 0.09
C PHE A 12 -10.22 -29.67 -0.59
N LYS A 13 -11.20 -30.50 -0.29
CA LYS A 13 -12.60 -30.17 -0.54
C LYS A 13 -13.07 -29.13 0.50
N ASN A 14 -12.49 -27.95 0.46
CA ASN A 14 -13.14 -26.81 1.04
C ASN A 14 -14.29 -26.43 0.10
N ASN A 15 -15.53 -26.52 0.59
CA ASN A 15 -16.76 -26.23 -0.14
C ASN A 15 -16.89 -24.72 -0.54
N VAL A 16 -15.89 -23.90 -0.30
CA VAL A 16 -15.82 -22.51 -0.75
C VAL A 16 -14.75 -22.43 -1.84
N PRO A 17 -15.12 -22.12 -3.08
CA PRO A 17 -14.15 -21.94 -4.15
C PRO A 17 -13.21 -20.75 -3.78
N ASP A 18 -11.98 -21.06 -3.39
CA ASP A 18 -10.94 -20.05 -3.35
C ASP A 18 -10.38 -19.91 -4.77
N PRO A 19 -10.49 -18.74 -5.41
CA PRO A 19 -9.98 -18.52 -6.76
C PRO A 19 -8.47 -18.77 -6.87
N LEU A 20 -7.74 -18.71 -5.75
CA LEU A 20 -6.32 -19.04 -5.69
C LEU A 20 -6.04 -20.54 -5.64
N LEU A 21 -6.98 -21.34 -5.15
CA LEU A 21 -6.84 -22.80 -5.01
C LEU A 21 -7.63 -23.59 -6.04
N SER A 22 -8.65 -22.99 -6.65
CA SER A 22 -9.52 -23.61 -7.64
C SER A 22 -9.22 -23.11 -9.05
N GLY A 23 -9.23 -24.01 -10.01
CA GLY A 23 -9.03 -23.68 -11.42
C GLY A 23 -7.62 -23.97 -11.95
N LYS A 24 -7.51 -24.00 -13.28
CA LYS A 24 -6.26 -24.30 -14.00
C LYS A 24 -5.31 -23.09 -14.07
N GLU A 25 -5.86 -21.88 -13.94
CA GLU A 25 -5.13 -20.61 -14.08
C GLU A 25 -5.31 -19.76 -12.82
N LEU A 26 -4.33 -18.91 -12.54
CA LEU A 26 -4.48 -17.87 -11.53
C LEU A 26 -5.43 -16.79 -12.05
N PRO A 27 -6.33 -16.24 -11.20
CA PRO A 27 -7.16 -15.09 -11.58
C PRO A 27 -6.30 -13.85 -11.85
N THR A 28 -6.89 -12.82 -12.47
CA THR A 28 -6.21 -11.52 -12.59
C THR A 28 -5.91 -10.96 -11.21
N PHE A 29 -4.71 -10.42 -11.06
CA PHE A 29 -4.27 -9.71 -9.87
C PHE A 29 -4.05 -8.21 -10.14
N LYS A 30 -4.53 -7.73 -11.30
CA LYS A 30 -4.43 -6.34 -11.76
C LYS A 30 -5.78 -5.66 -11.75
N PHE A 31 -5.79 -4.35 -11.41
CA PHE A 31 -6.92 -3.45 -11.54
C PHE A 31 -6.45 -2.06 -11.97
N SER A 32 -7.19 -1.39 -12.88
CA SER A 32 -6.85 -0.04 -13.34
C SER A 32 -7.51 1.02 -12.46
N LEU A 33 -6.88 1.37 -11.34
CA LEU A 33 -7.42 2.26 -10.30
C LEU A 33 -7.75 3.65 -10.85
N GLU A 34 -6.84 4.26 -11.62
CA GLU A 34 -7.06 5.61 -12.14
C GLU A 34 -8.13 5.71 -13.22
N ARG A 35 -8.57 4.58 -13.80
CA ARG A 35 -9.69 4.50 -14.75
C ARG A 35 -11.01 4.15 -14.07
N SER A 36 -10.99 3.83 -12.77
CA SER A 36 -12.21 3.50 -12.03
C SER A 36 -13.05 4.73 -11.75
N GLN A 37 -14.31 4.49 -11.40
CA GLN A 37 -15.19 5.52 -10.86
C GLN A 37 -14.86 5.76 -9.37
N GLY A 38 -15.18 6.96 -8.87
CA GLY A 38 -14.99 7.32 -7.48
C GLY A 38 -15.94 8.41 -7.02
N LYS A 39 -15.82 8.81 -5.77
CA LYS A 39 -16.47 10.03 -5.25
C LYS A 39 -15.78 11.24 -5.88
N VAL A 40 -16.52 12.22 -6.38
CA VAL A 40 -15.99 13.37 -7.13
C VAL A 40 -16.59 14.68 -6.64
N LEU A 41 -15.75 15.71 -6.45
CA LEU A 41 -16.16 17.11 -6.23
C LEU A 41 -15.27 18.04 -7.08
N GLY A 42 -15.78 18.50 -8.21
CA GLY A 42 -14.98 19.29 -9.16
C GLY A 42 -13.81 18.48 -9.69
N GLY A 43 -12.56 18.96 -9.49
CA GLY A 43 -11.33 18.24 -9.84
C GLY A 43 -10.84 17.29 -8.75
N SER A 44 -11.49 17.23 -7.59
CA SER A 44 -11.15 16.33 -6.50
C SER A 44 -11.82 14.98 -6.69
N PHE A 45 -11.12 13.90 -6.35
CA PHE A 45 -11.66 12.54 -6.40
C PHE A 45 -11.06 11.62 -5.34
N GLY A 46 -11.83 10.60 -4.94
CA GLY A 46 -11.37 9.43 -4.23
C GLY A 46 -11.80 8.18 -4.99
N LYS A 47 -10.83 7.41 -5.49
CA LYS A 47 -11.03 6.17 -6.26
C LYS A 47 -10.46 5.00 -5.48
N GLU A 48 -11.20 3.92 -5.34
CA GLU A 48 -10.80 2.79 -4.52
C GLU A 48 -10.57 1.50 -5.31
N ALA A 49 -9.70 0.66 -4.79
CA ALA A 49 -9.51 -0.74 -5.18
C ALA A 49 -9.60 -1.59 -3.92
N THR A 50 -10.73 -2.25 -3.73
CA THR A 50 -11.06 -3.13 -2.60
C THR A 50 -11.29 -4.55 -3.11
N VAL A 51 -11.73 -5.46 -2.25
CA VAL A 51 -12.10 -6.81 -2.69
C VAL A 51 -13.25 -6.82 -3.73
N GLU A 52 -14.05 -5.76 -3.81
CA GLU A 52 -15.12 -5.66 -4.80
C GLU A 52 -14.56 -5.46 -6.22
N GLN A 53 -13.54 -4.62 -6.37
CA GLN A 53 -12.90 -4.35 -7.64
C GLN A 53 -11.81 -5.38 -7.97
N LEU A 54 -11.11 -5.86 -6.95
CA LEU A 54 -10.01 -6.83 -7.06
C LEU A 54 -10.22 -7.97 -6.05
N PRO A 55 -10.97 -9.03 -6.36
CA PRO A 55 -11.37 -10.07 -5.41
C PRO A 55 -10.23 -10.83 -4.71
N LEU A 56 -9.01 -10.76 -5.23
CA LEU A 56 -7.82 -11.29 -4.56
C LEU A 56 -7.37 -10.43 -3.38
N SER A 57 -7.65 -9.14 -3.41
CA SER A 57 -7.15 -8.14 -2.46
C SER A 57 -7.88 -8.19 -1.13
N LYS A 58 -7.85 -9.35 -0.45
CA LYS A 58 -8.58 -9.59 0.81
C LYS A 58 -7.92 -8.93 2.01
N GLY A 59 -6.60 -8.78 2.00
CA GLY A 59 -5.83 -8.26 3.13
C GLY A 59 -5.49 -6.77 3.02
N ILE A 60 -5.64 -6.15 1.84
CA ILE A 60 -5.26 -4.75 1.61
C ILE A 60 -6.29 -4.11 0.68
N ALA A 61 -6.71 -2.89 0.98
CA ALA A 61 -7.39 -1.99 0.05
C ALA A 61 -6.51 -0.78 -0.23
N GLY A 62 -6.72 -0.12 -1.37
CA GLY A 62 -6.02 1.11 -1.71
C GLY A 62 -6.95 2.16 -2.31
N VAL A 63 -6.61 3.43 -2.07
CA VAL A 63 -7.37 4.58 -2.60
C VAL A 63 -6.40 5.56 -3.24
N SER A 64 -6.74 6.01 -4.45
CA SER A 64 -6.12 7.18 -5.07
C SER A 64 -6.97 8.40 -4.74
N MET A 65 -6.39 9.36 -4.03
CA MET A 65 -7.09 10.59 -3.66
C MET A 65 -6.37 11.82 -4.19
N ARG A 66 -7.12 12.63 -4.96
CA ARG A 66 -6.68 13.93 -5.45
C ARG A 66 -7.63 15.00 -4.95
N MET A 67 -7.08 16.08 -4.43
CA MET A 67 -7.87 17.21 -3.94
C MET A 67 -7.40 18.52 -4.57
N GLU A 68 -8.35 19.36 -4.92
CA GLU A 68 -8.11 20.74 -5.34
C GLU A 68 -7.71 21.61 -4.14
N PRO A 69 -7.00 22.73 -4.36
CA PRO A 69 -6.68 23.69 -3.30
C PRO A 69 -7.92 24.11 -2.49
N GLY A 70 -7.78 24.08 -1.16
CA GLY A 70 -8.88 24.42 -0.24
C GLY A 70 -9.97 23.34 -0.10
N VAL A 71 -9.77 22.17 -0.69
CA VAL A 71 -10.63 21.02 -0.41
C VAL A 71 -10.05 20.22 0.75
N THR A 72 -10.92 19.78 1.63
CA THR A 72 -10.62 18.93 2.78
C THR A 72 -11.45 17.66 2.70
N ARG A 73 -10.83 16.49 2.85
CA ARG A 73 -11.51 15.26 3.26
C ARG A 73 -11.95 15.48 4.70
N GLU A 74 -13.25 15.47 4.95
CA GLU A 74 -13.81 15.83 6.25
C GLU A 74 -13.23 15.03 7.42
N LEU A 75 -13.46 15.50 8.64
CA LEU A 75 -13.15 14.76 9.86
C LEU A 75 -13.85 13.39 9.88
N HIS A 76 -13.08 12.32 9.93
CA HIS A 76 -13.58 10.95 9.84
C HIS A 76 -12.62 9.96 10.52
N TRP A 77 -13.05 8.71 10.64
CA TRP A 77 -12.21 7.62 11.11
C TRP A 77 -12.58 6.30 10.43
N HIS A 78 -11.65 5.35 10.44
CA HIS A 78 -11.81 4.02 9.88
C HIS A 78 -11.87 2.99 11.00
N ALA A 79 -13.04 2.37 11.21
CA ALA A 79 -13.24 1.44 12.31
C ALA A 79 -12.51 0.10 12.12
N THR A 80 -12.33 -0.34 10.87
CA THR A 80 -11.88 -1.70 10.54
C THR A 80 -10.49 -1.78 9.93
N ALA A 81 -9.87 -0.63 9.63
CA ALA A 81 -8.55 -0.58 8.99
C ALA A 81 -7.70 0.54 9.56
N ALA A 82 -6.39 0.33 9.60
CA ALA A 82 -5.41 1.40 9.71
C ALA A 82 -5.19 2.02 8.32
N GLU A 83 -4.80 3.28 8.28
CA GLU A 83 -4.48 4.03 7.07
C GLU A 83 -2.99 4.35 7.02
N TRP A 84 -2.35 4.02 5.91
CA TRP A 84 -1.01 4.47 5.55
C TRP A 84 -1.08 5.21 4.22
N ALA A 85 -0.30 6.26 4.06
CA ALA A 85 -0.34 7.02 2.82
C ALA A 85 1.02 7.49 2.34
N PHE A 86 1.13 7.73 1.02
CA PHE A 86 2.29 8.29 0.35
C PHE A 86 1.87 9.49 -0.52
N VAL A 87 2.52 10.64 -0.32
CA VAL A 87 2.26 11.85 -1.12
C VAL A 87 3.03 11.79 -2.43
N ILE A 88 2.30 11.86 -3.55
CA ILE A 88 2.87 11.88 -4.91
C ILE A 88 3.12 13.33 -5.37
N GLU A 89 2.12 14.20 -5.20
CA GLU A 89 2.15 15.58 -5.71
C GLU A 89 1.47 16.53 -4.73
N GLY A 90 1.87 17.81 -4.76
CA GLY A 90 1.29 18.85 -3.93
C GLY A 90 1.63 18.70 -2.46
N ARG A 91 0.85 19.37 -1.60
CA ARG A 91 1.06 19.36 -0.15
C ARG A 91 -0.24 19.06 0.58
N VAL A 92 -0.16 18.26 1.63
CA VAL A 92 -1.32 17.83 2.41
C VAL A 92 -1.09 18.17 3.87
N ARG A 93 -2.11 18.76 4.54
CA ARG A 93 -2.15 18.88 6.01
C ARG A 93 -3.07 17.81 6.56
N THR A 94 -2.61 17.11 7.56
CA THR A 94 -3.46 16.22 8.35
C THR A 94 -3.67 16.78 9.75
N THR A 95 -4.82 16.45 10.33
CA THR A 95 -5.07 16.60 11.77
C THR A 95 -5.44 15.22 12.29
N THR A 96 -4.98 14.86 13.47
CA THR A 96 -5.36 13.60 14.12
C THR A 96 -5.41 13.74 15.63
N LEU A 97 -6.10 12.83 16.28
CA LEU A 97 -6.26 12.75 17.73
C LEU A 97 -6.07 11.28 18.17
N ASP A 98 -5.28 11.06 19.22
CA ASP A 98 -5.10 9.76 19.83
C ASP A 98 -6.12 9.50 20.95
N PRO A 99 -6.25 8.24 21.45
CA PRO A 99 -7.15 7.91 22.55
C PRO A 99 -6.81 8.56 23.91
N LEU A 100 -5.61 9.13 24.04
CA LEU A 100 -5.18 9.85 25.24
C LEU A 100 -5.50 11.34 25.18
N GLY A 101 -6.05 11.81 24.06
CA GLY A 101 -6.39 13.20 23.82
C GLY A 101 -5.23 14.02 23.25
N HIS A 102 -4.13 13.39 22.83
CA HIS A 102 -3.05 14.10 22.16
C HIS A 102 -3.44 14.34 20.69
N SER A 103 -3.31 15.59 20.25
CA SER A 103 -3.56 15.97 18.86
C SER A 103 -2.26 16.29 18.14
N GLU A 104 -2.20 15.96 16.85
CA GLU A 104 -1.09 16.29 15.98
C GLU A 104 -1.60 16.94 14.69
N ILE A 105 -0.89 17.97 14.22
CA ILE A 105 -1.11 18.60 12.93
C ILE A 105 0.21 18.53 12.16
N ASN A 106 0.20 17.88 11.01
CA ASN A 106 1.39 17.70 10.17
C ASN A 106 1.13 18.16 8.74
N ASP A 107 2.14 18.78 8.14
CA ASP A 107 2.19 19.06 6.70
C ASP A 107 3.11 18.04 6.03
N PHE A 108 2.68 17.52 4.89
CA PHE A 108 3.37 16.50 4.10
C PHE A 108 3.68 17.04 2.72
N ASP A 109 4.93 16.81 2.30
CA ASP A 109 5.43 17.12 0.96
C ASP A 109 5.54 15.81 0.12
N PRO A 110 5.72 15.87 -1.21
CA PRO A 110 5.94 14.69 -2.02
C PRO A 110 7.07 13.80 -1.49
N GLY A 111 6.80 12.51 -1.34
CA GLY A 111 7.74 11.55 -0.75
C GLY A 111 7.62 11.35 0.76
N ASP A 112 6.77 12.13 1.43
CA ASP A 112 6.42 11.91 2.82
C ASP A 112 5.30 10.87 2.95
N VAL A 113 5.20 10.26 4.13
CA VAL A 113 4.17 9.26 4.46
C VAL A 113 3.55 9.55 5.82
N TRP A 114 2.30 9.12 5.99
CA TRP A 114 1.63 9.11 7.30
C TRP A 114 1.07 7.73 7.63
N TYR A 115 0.76 7.55 8.90
CA TYR A 115 0.06 6.38 9.38
C TYR A 115 -0.94 6.76 10.47
N PHE A 116 -2.18 6.32 10.31
CA PHE A 116 -3.25 6.44 11.33
C PHE A 116 -3.68 5.05 11.77
N PRO A 117 -3.53 4.73 13.07
CA PRO A 117 -4.09 3.50 13.63
C PRO A 117 -5.61 3.43 13.45
N ARG A 118 -6.15 2.22 13.49
CA ARG A 118 -7.61 2.00 13.43
C ARG A 118 -8.33 2.84 14.47
N GLY A 119 -9.41 3.50 14.05
CA GLY A 119 -10.25 4.32 14.91
C GLY A 119 -9.71 5.70 15.26
N TYR A 120 -8.52 6.08 14.80
CA TYR A 120 -8.00 7.43 15.03
C TYR A 120 -8.70 8.43 14.12
N PRO A 121 -9.42 9.44 14.70
CA PRO A 121 -10.07 10.46 13.89
C PRO A 121 -9.03 11.38 13.25
N HIS A 122 -9.26 11.72 11.98
CA HIS A 122 -8.35 12.58 11.22
C HIS A 122 -9.08 13.37 10.13
N SER A 123 -8.38 14.32 9.55
CA SER A 123 -8.79 15.04 8.34
C SER A 123 -7.60 15.28 7.43
N LEU A 124 -7.86 15.45 6.13
CA LEU A 124 -6.83 15.71 5.12
C LEU A 124 -7.20 16.97 4.37
N SER A 125 -6.31 17.97 4.33
CA SER A 125 -6.56 19.25 3.67
C SER A 125 -5.49 19.54 2.63
N CYS A 126 -5.89 19.87 1.41
CA CYS A 126 -4.97 20.28 0.36
C CYS A 126 -4.43 21.69 0.63
N LEU A 127 -3.11 21.82 0.68
CA LEU A 127 -2.40 23.08 0.95
C LEU A 127 -1.93 23.76 -0.35
N GLY A 128 -1.66 25.05 -0.24
CA GLY A 128 -1.09 25.81 -1.34
C GLY A 128 -2.07 26.04 -2.49
N ASN A 129 -1.54 26.36 -3.67
CA ASN A 129 -2.33 26.73 -4.85
C ASN A 129 -2.38 25.63 -5.92
N GLU A 130 -1.70 24.54 -5.68
CA GLU A 130 -1.68 23.36 -6.59
C GLU A 130 -2.46 22.21 -5.97
N PRO A 131 -3.10 21.37 -6.78
CA PRO A 131 -3.74 20.16 -6.29
C PRO A 131 -2.75 19.23 -5.60
N CYS A 132 -3.24 18.47 -4.62
CA CYS A 132 -2.48 17.40 -4.01
C CYS A 132 -2.99 16.02 -4.46
N HIS A 133 -2.07 15.06 -4.61
CA HIS A 133 -2.36 13.68 -4.97
C HIS A 133 -1.56 12.73 -4.09
N PHE A 134 -2.22 11.76 -3.51
CA PHE A 134 -1.63 10.77 -2.64
C PHE A 134 -2.37 9.44 -2.74
N ILE A 135 -1.68 8.37 -2.39
CA ILE A 135 -2.21 7.02 -2.35
C ILE A 135 -2.37 6.60 -0.90
N LEU A 136 -3.54 6.12 -0.55
CA LEU A 136 -3.88 5.54 0.75
C LEU A 136 -3.83 4.01 0.65
N ILE A 137 -3.30 3.36 1.66
CA ILE A 137 -3.23 1.91 1.79
C ILE A 137 -3.84 1.52 3.14
N PHE A 138 -4.78 0.59 3.11
CA PHE A 138 -5.52 0.10 4.27
C PHE A 138 -5.22 -1.37 4.50
N ASP A 139 -4.97 -1.77 5.74
CA ASP A 139 -4.64 -3.15 6.15
C ASP A 139 -5.86 -4.09 6.20
N ASN A 140 -6.85 -3.85 5.34
CA ASN A 140 -8.06 -4.66 5.21
C ASN A 140 -8.66 -4.48 3.80
N GLY A 141 -8.73 -5.55 3.03
CA GLY A 141 -9.28 -5.52 1.67
C GLY A 141 -10.79 -5.29 1.61
N TYR A 142 -11.51 -5.52 2.71
CA TYR A 142 -12.95 -5.23 2.85
C TYR A 142 -13.23 -3.81 3.31
N PHE A 143 -12.20 -3.02 3.51
CA PHE A 143 -12.35 -1.59 3.75
C PHE A 143 -12.93 -0.91 2.50
N SER A 144 -13.80 0.08 2.69
CA SER A 144 -14.28 0.97 1.62
C SER A 144 -14.45 2.39 2.16
N GLU A 145 -14.08 3.38 1.35
CA GLU A 145 -14.36 4.80 1.60
C GLU A 145 -15.86 5.10 1.77
N PHE A 146 -16.73 4.25 1.21
CA PHE A 146 -18.19 4.38 1.39
C PHE A 146 -18.66 3.94 2.79
N GLY A 147 -17.86 3.18 3.52
CA GLY A 147 -18.12 2.74 4.90
C GLY A 147 -17.38 3.54 5.97
N THR A 148 -16.84 4.69 5.63
CA THR A 148 -16.11 5.57 6.56
C THR A 148 -17.07 6.25 7.53
N PHE A 149 -16.66 6.38 8.80
CA PHE A 149 -17.42 7.10 9.82
C PHE A 149 -17.08 8.58 9.80
N SER A 150 -17.99 9.42 9.33
CA SER A 150 -17.77 10.85 9.23
C SER A 150 -18.41 11.64 10.37
N ILE A 151 -17.82 12.80 10.68
CA ILE A 151 -18.34 13.67 11.76
C ILE A 151 -19.69 14.26 11.38
N THR A 152 -19.89 14.63 10.11
CA THR A 152 -21.15 15.25 9.65
C THR A 152 -22.29 14.26 9.72
N ASP A 153 -22.07 13.01 9.30
CA ASP A 153 -23.05 11.94 9.40
C ASP A 153 -23.43 11.66 10.85
N TRP A 154 -22.43 11.53 11.74
CA TRP A 154 -22.69 11.28 13.15
C TRP A 154 -23.48 12.41 13.84
N LEU A 155 -23.04 13.66 13.65
CA LEU A 155 -23.73 14.80 14.24
C LEU A 155 -25.12 15.00 13.63
N GLY A 156 -25.27 14.75 12.33
CA GLY A 156 -26.55 14.86 11.62
C GLY A 156 -27.62 13.87 12.09
N HIS A 157 -27.21 12.66 12.48
CA HIS A 157 -28.13 11.60 12.95
C HIS A 157 -28.28 11.52 14.47
N ALA A 158 -27.42 12.18 15.26
CA ALA A 158 -27.58 12.26 16.71
C ALA A 158 -28.68 13.25 17.07
N SER A 159 -29.51 12.94 18.08
CA SER A 159 -30.55 13.89 18.51
C SER A 159 -29.93 15.19 19.05
N LYS A 160 -30.48 16.34 18.65
CA LYS A 160 -30.01 17.68 19.11
C LYS A 160 -29.98 17.78 20.63
N LYS A 161 -30.95 17.16 21.32
CA LYS A 161 -30.99 17.09 22.79
C LYS A 161 -29.77 16.35 23.38
N LEU A 162 -29.35 15.24 22.72
CA LEU A 162 -28.15 14.49 23.14
C LEU A 162 -26.88 15.31 22.91
N LEU A 163 -26.77 15.93 21.74
CA LEU A 163 -25.64 16.80 21.39
C LEU A 163 -25.54 17.99 22.34
N ALA A 164 -26.66 18.70 22.58
CA ALA A 164 -26.72 19.83 23.51
C ALA A 164 -26.25 19.44 24.91
N LYS A 165 -26.69 18.27 25.42
CA LYS A 165 -26.23 17.73 26.72
C LYS A 165 -24.75 17.40 26.70
N ASN A 166 -24.24 16.78 25.63
CA ASN A 166 -22.83 16.36 25.49
C ASN A 166 -21.87 17.54 25.49
N PHE A 167 -22.25 18.62 24.76
CA PHE A 167 -21.38 19.80 24.58
C PHE A 167 -21.67 20.94 25.55
N GLY A 168 -22.74 20.84 26.36
CA GLY A 168 -23.14 21.90 27.29
C GLY A 168 -23.66 23.18 26.61
N VAL A 169 -24.30 23.06 25.44
CA VAL A 169 -24.81 24.16 24.62
C VAL A 169 -26.31 23.99 24.35
N SER A 170 -26.95 25.01 23.74
CA SER A 170 -28.35 24.96 23.33
C SER A 170 -28.58 24.00 22.16
N GLU A 171 -29.74 23.35 22.09
CA GLU A 171 -30.18 22.55 20.93
C GLU A 171 -30.18 23.37 19.63
N ALA A 172 -30.49 24.68 19.71
CA ALA A 172 -30.46 25.59 18.59
C ALA A 172 -29.05 25.73 17.94
N THR A 173 -27.96 25.41 18.67
CA THR A 173 -26.61 25.43 18.13
C THR A 173 -26.43 24.47 16.95
N PHE A 174 -27.23 23.40 16.91
CA PHE A 174 -27.15 22.36 15.88
C PHE A 174 -28.15 22.55 14.73
N GLU A 175 -28.81 23.69 14.68
CA GLU A 175 -29.69 24.01 13.53
C GLU A 175 -28.84 24.26 12.26
N GLY A 176 -29.25 23.64 11.17
CA GLY A 176 -28.59 23.81 9.88
C GLY A 176 -27.27 23.03 9.71
N PHE A 177 -26.92 22.15 10.65
CA PHE A 177 -25.82 21.22 10.43
C PHE A 177 -26.16 20.23 9.30
N PRO A 178 -25.15 19.80 8.50
CA PRO A 178 -25.37 18.72 7.51
C PRO A 178 -25.95 17.49 8.17
N THR A 179 -26.85 16.79 7.46
CA THR A 179 -27.49 15.54 7.93
C THR A 179 -26.88 14.29 7.32
N ASP A 180 -25.99 14.47 6.35
CA ASP A 180 -25.37 13.39 5.63
C ASP A 180 -23.85 13.60 5.54
N GLU A 181 -23.10 12.55 5.21
CA GLU A 181 -21.68 12.66 4.92
C GLU A 181 -21.41 13.69 3.82
N VAL A 182 -20.53 14.63 4.08
CA VAL A 182 -20.12 15.62 3.08
C VAL A 182 -18.96 15.08 2.22
N TYR A 183 -18.14 14.20 2.74
CA TYR A 183 -16.94 13.59 2.17
C TYR A 183 -15.85 14.61 1.83
N PHE A 184 -16.05 15.45 0.81
CA PHE A 184 -15.18 16.59 0.48
C PHE A 184 -15.82 17.91 0.87
N VAL A 185 -15.14 18.67 1.69
CA VAL A 185 -15.54 20.01 2.09
C VAL A 185 -14.72 21.04 1.32
N ARG A 186 -15.39 21.88 0.53
CA ARG A 186 -14.74 23.04 -0.11
C ARG A 186 -14.72 24.21 0.88
N GLY A 187 -13.52 24.64 1.26
CA GLY A 187 -13.30 25.74 2.19
C GLY A 187 -12.20 26.68 1.71
N ARG A 188 -11.61 27.39 2.66
CA ARG A 188 -10.42 28.19 2.42
C ARG A 188 -9.17 27.32 2.38
N ILE A 189 -8.15 27.77 1.66
CA ILE A 189 -6.81 27.17 1.76
C ILE A 189 -6.32 27.37 3.20
N PRO A 190 -5.91 26.29 3.89
CA PRO A 190 -5.40 26.41 5.26
C PRO A 190 -4.18 27.35 5.33
N PRO A 191 -4.05 28.16 6.38
CA PRO A 191 -2.90 29.06 6.55
C PRO A 191 -1.61 28.23 6.70
N VAL A 192 -0.48 28.80 6.25
CA VAL A 192 0.84 28.15 6.37
C VAL A 192 1.21 27.93 7.84
N GLU A 193 0.96 28.96 8.67
CA GLU A 193 1.22 28.84 10.11
C GLU A 193 0.10 28.08 10.80
N VAL A 194 0.49 27.06 11.56
CA VAL A 194 -0.42 26.31 12.43
C VAL A 194 -0.49 27.01 13.76
N THR A 195 -1.62 27.64 14.07
CA THR A 195 -1.88 28.10 15.42
C THR A 195 -2.38 26.93 16.25
N PRO A 196 -1.67 26.50 17.30
CA PRO A 196 -2.17 25.47 18.21
C PRO A 196 -3.55 25.88 18.72
N ILE A 197 -4.51 24.98 18.65
CA ILE A 197 -5.84 25.21 19.23
C ILE A 197 -5.64 25.25 20.75
N GLN A 198 -6.10 26.32 21.38
CA GLN A 198 -6.05 26.49 22.83
C GLN A 198 -6.78 25.30 23.50
N GLY A 199 -6.06 24.45 24.25
CA GLY A 199 -6.59 23.21 24.82
C GLY A 199 -6.31 21.94 24.01
N SER A 200 -5.83 22.01 22.77
CA SER A 200 -5.27 20.87 22.05
C SER A 200 -3.83 20.69 22.51
N LEU A 201 -3.54 19.63 23.22
CA LEU A 201 -2.57 19.81 24.26
C LEU A 201 -1.22 19.20 23.97
N TYR A 202 -1.09 18.22 23.08
CA TYR A 202 0.16 17.49 23.05
C TYR A 202 0.40 16.89 21.66
N SER A 203 1.63 16.95 21.19
CA SER A 203 2.09 16.02 20.17
C SER A 203 2.00 14.61 20.73
N PRO A 204 1.56 13.61 19.96
CA PRO A 204 1.56 12.22 20.38
C PRO A 204 2.98 11.80 20.78
N PRO A 205 3.14 10.75 21.63
CA PRO A 205 4.46 10.23 21.97
C PRO A 205 5.20 9.71 20.74
N GLU A 206 4.44 9.34 19.66
CA GLU A 206 4.96 8.89 18.36
C GLU A 206 4.31 9.73 17.26
N THR A 207 5.11 10.36 16.42
CA THR A 207 4.60 11.14 15.30
C THR A 207 3.92 10.27 14.25
N HIS A 208 2.86 10.81 13.63
CA HIS A 208 2.17 10.19 12.50
C HIS A 208 2.82 10.48 11.15
N LYS A 209 3.96 11.18 11.14
CA LYS A 209 4.69 11.56 9.92
C LYS A 209 6.04 10.88 9.82
N TYR A 210 6.37 10.41 8.60
CA TYR A 210 7.72 9.97 8.28
C TYR A 210 8.13 10.47 6.89
N ARG A 211 9.37 11.00 6.75
CA ARG A 211 9.90 11.55 5.50
C ARG A 211 10.66 10.47 4.75
N LEU A 212 9.91 9.60 4.01
CA LEU A 212 10.46 8.39 3.41
C LEU A 212 11.54 8.68 2.37
N LEU A 213 11.26 9.51 1.38
CA LEU A 213 12.24 9.81 0.32
C LEU A 213 13.35 10.79 0.75
N ALA A 214 13.25 11.39 1.92
CA ALA A 214 14.34 12.17 2.52
C ALA A 214 15.38 11.29 3.24
N GLN A 215 15.12 9.98 3.34
CA GLN A 215 16.08 9.02 3.88
C GLN A 215 16.95 8.46 2.76
N GLU A 216 18.13 7.92 3.13
CA GLU A 216 18.90 7.12 2.21
C GLU A 216 18.12 5.87 1.81
N PRO A 217 18.23 5.43 0.55
CA PRO A 217 17.62 4.17 0.13
C PRO A 217 18.08 3.01 1.01
N HIS A 218 17.16 2.10 1.30
CA HIS A 218 17.47 0.88 2.04
C HIS A 218 18.40 -0.06 1.25
N SER A 219 18.31 0.00 -0.07
CA SER A 219 19.10 -0.80 -1.00
C SER A 219 19.38 0.02 -2.27
N ILE A 220 20.63 -0.02 -2.75
CA ILE A 220 21.07 0.66 -3.98
C ILE A 220 21.77 -0.36 -4.86
N HIS A 221 21.33 -0.47 -6.11
CA HIS A 221 21.89 -1.31 -7.15
C HIS A 221 22.03 -0.52 -8.44
N LYS A 222 22.85 -0.99 -9.38
CA LYS A 222 23.05 -0.34 -10.69
C LYS A 222 21.73 -0.14 -11.46
N PHE A 223 20.77 -1.06 -11.32
CA PHE A 223 19.51 -1.05 -12.07
C PHE A 223 18.28 -0.76 -11.20
N GLY A 224 18.46 -0.22 -10.02
CA GLY A 224 17.36 0.22 -9.18
C GLY A 224 17.73 0.47 -7.74
N ARG A 225 16.76 0.97 -6.99
CA ARG A 225 16.91 1.30 -5.57
C ARG A 225 15.58 1.17 -4.85
N GLU A 226 15.66 0.91 -3.55
CA GLU A 226 14.50 0.71 -2.70
C GLU A 226 14.55 1.59 -1.46
N TRP A 227 13.48 2.31 -1.18
CA TRP A 227 13.20 2.89 0.14
C TRP A 227 12.14 2.06 0.83
N ARG A 228 12.28 1.84 2.12
CA ARG A 228 11.35 1.03 2.89
C ARG A 228 11.20 1.55 4.31
N VAL A 229 9.95 1.59 4.80
CA VAL A 229 9.62 1.96 6.17
C VAL A 229 8.52 1.07 6.73
N GLY A 230 8.80 0.46 7.87
CA GLY A 230 7.88 -0.28 8.71
C GLY A 230 8.06 0.13 10.16
N ALA A 231 7.49 -0.62 11.10
CA ALA A 231 7.48 -0.29 12.52
C ALA A 231 8.87 -0.10 13.16
N ASN A 232 9.91 -0.68 12.58
CA ASN A 232 11.28 -0.52 13.09
C ASN A 232 11.88 0.89 12.92
N ARG A 233 11.37 1.70 11.97
CA ARG A 233 11.80 3.08 11.72
C ARG A 233 10.67 4.09 11.86
N PHE A 234 9.44 3.63 11.78
CA PHE A 234 8.22 4.40 11.95
C PHE A 234 7.32 3.66 12.94
N PRO A 235 7.61 3.77 14.26
CA PRO A 235 7.07 2.88 15.28
C PRO A 235 5.55 2.79 15.33
N ILE A 236 4.84 3.88 14.99
CA ILE A 236 3.37 3.86 14.97
C ILE A 236 2.81 2.98 13.86
N SER A 237 3.54 2.75 12.75
CA SER A 237 3.10 1.94 11.60
C SER A 237 3.21 0.43 11.88
N GLN A 238 2.38 -0.05 12.80
CA GLN A 238 2.44 -1.41 13.34
C GLN A 238 1.93 -2.47 12.36
N THR A 239 1.04 -2.10 11.45
CA THR A 239 0.34 -3.07 10.58
C THR A 239 0.63 -2.89 9.09
N ILE A 240 1.36 -1.84 8.71
CA ILE A 240 1.68 -1.58 7.31
C ILE A 240 3.17 -1.24 7.16
N THR A 241 3.82 -1.84 6.17
CA THR A 241 5.12 -1.43 5.66
C THR A 241 4.93 -0.83 4.28
N GLY A 242 5.46 0.37 4.07
CA GLY A 242 5.52 1.01 2.75
C GLY A 242 6.89 0.86 2.10
N VAL A 243 6.90 0.67 0.78
CA VAL A 243 8.11 0.55 -0.04
C VAL A 243 7.96 1.43 -1.29
N ILE A 244 9.00 2.15 -1.64
CA ILE A 244 9.19 2.74 -2.97
C ILE A 244 10.30 2.00 -3.66
N LEU A 245 10.00 1.43 -4.83
CA LEU A 245 10.94 0.74 -5.68
C LEU A 245 11.09 1.50 -7.00
N ASP A 246 12.31 1.97 -7.27
CA ASP A 246 12.71 2.51 -8.56
C ASP A 246 13.49 1.45 -9.32
N LEU A 247 13.12 1.20 -10.58
CA LEU A 247 13.84 0.31 -11.47
C LEU A 247 14.20 1.03 -12.78
N GLU A 248 15.46 0.89 -13.17
CA GLU A 248 15.93 1.30 -14.50
C GLU A 248 15.36 0.36 -15.58
N PRO A 249 15.36 0.75 -16.87
CA PRO A 249 14.91 -0.12 -17.95
C PRO A 249 15.56 -1.50 -17.92
N GLY A 250 14.74 -2.56 -17.91
CA GLY A 250 15.18 -3.95 -17.80
C GLY A 250 15.63 -4.38 -16.41
N GLY A 251 15.62 -3.48 -15.42
CA GLY A 251 15.87 -3.84 -14.04
C GLY A 251 14.79 -4.75 -13.49
N LEU A 252 15.19 -5.83 -12.83
CA LEU A 252 14.31 -6.86 -12.28
C LEU A 252 14.47 -6.95 -10.76
N ARG A 253 13.41 -6.64 -9.98
CA ARG A 253 13.30 -7.12 -8.60
C ARG A 253 13.11 -8.62 -8.68
N GLU A 254 14.12 -9.36 -8.22
CA GLU A 254 14.19 -10.81 -8.43
C GLU A 254 12.96 -11.56 -7.91
N LEU A 255 12.81 -12.81 -8.35
CA LEU A 255 11.79 -13.72 -7.85
C LEU A 255 11.92 -13.88 -6.34
N HIS A 256 10.83 -13.61 -5.62
CA HIS A 256 10.80 -13.65 -4.15
C HIS A 256 9.37 -13.86 -3.67
N TRP A 257 9.19 -14.03 -2.36
CA TRP A 257 7.89 -14.01 -1.71
C TRP A 257 7.96 -13.41 -0.31
N HIS A 258 6.83 -12.94 0.18
CA HIS A 258 6.66 -12.45 1.54
C HIS A 258 5.98 -13.51 2.39
N PRO A 259 6.68 -14.10 3.41
CA PRO A 259 6.11 -15.18 4.21
C PRO A 259 5.04 -14.70 5.21
N ASN A 260 4.98 -13.41 5.49
CA ASN A 260 4.15 -12.83 6.55
C ASN A 260 3.21 -11.71 6.11
N ALA A 261 3.08 -11.45 4.81
CA ALA A 261 2.25 -10.36 4.31
C ALA A 261 1.73 -10.62 2.89
N ASP A 262 0.59 -10.04 2.60
CA ASP A 262 0.19 -9.71 1.24
C ASP A 262 0.93 -8.47 0.76
N GLU A 263 1.05 -8.30 -0.56
CA GLU A 263 1.63 -7.12 -1.20
C GLU A 263 0.60 -6.46 -2.11
N TRP A 264 0.43 -5.14 -1.96
CA TRP A 264 -0.36 -4.29 -2.84
C TRP A 264 0.56 -3.31 -3.56
N GLN A 265 0.39 -3.17 -4.86
CA GLN A 265 1.27 -2.39 -5.74
C GLN A 265 0.48 -1.26 -6.40
N TYR A 266 1.11 -0.09 -6.58
CA TYR A 266 0.59 1.01 -7.39
C TYR A 266 1.70 1.60 -8.25
N VAL A 267 1.50 1.64 -9.56
CA VAL A 267 2.49 2.21 -10.49
C VAL A 267 2.35 3.74 -10.52
N ILE A 268 3.34 4.42 -9.93
CA ILE A 268 3.42 5.88 -9.95
C ILE A 268 3.87 6.37 -11.33
N ASP A 269 4.87 5.73 -11.93
CA ASP A 269 5.36 6.03 -13.27
C ASP A 269 6.06 4.81 -13.88
N GLY A 270 6.04 4.68 -15.20
CA GLY A 270 6.66 3.57 -15.94
C GLY A 270 5.68 2.46 -16.30
N GLU A 271 6.25 1.35 -16.76
CA GLU A 271 5.53 0.14 -17.17
C GLU A 271 6.27 -1.10 -16.66
N PHE A 272 5.56 -1.96 -15.94
CA PHE A 272 6.15 -3.11 -15.27
C PHE A 272 5.48 -4.41 -15.70
N SER A 273 6.29 -5.44 -15.94
CA SER A 273 5.85 -6.83 -16.01
C SER A 273 5.93 -7.43 -14.61
N VAL A 274 4.80 -7.84 -14.09
CA VAL A 274 4.72 -8.51 -12.78
C VAL A 274 4.34 -9.95 -13.00
N SER A 275 5.14 -10.89 -12.47
CA SER A 275 4.83 -12.31 -12.51
C SER A 275 4.29 -12.78 -11.17
N LEU A 276 3.33 -13.69 -11.20
CA LEU A 276 2.75 -14.36 -10.03
C LEU A 276 2.81 -15.87 -10.23
N PHE A 277 3.42 -16.57 -9.29
CA PHE A 277 3.52 -18.02 -9.24
C PHE A 277 2.67 -18.58 -8.10
N GLY A 278 1.79 -19.52 -8.44
CA GLY A 278 1.02 -20.33 -7.50
C GLY A 278 1.43 -21.79 -7.57
N SER A 279 0.94 -22.60 -6.64
CA SER A 279 1.19 -24.05 -6.64
C SER A 279 0.66 -24.73 -7.90
N HIS A 280 1.13 -25.94 -8.18
CA HIS A 280 0.72 -26.78 -9.34
C HIS A 280 1.00 -26.17 -10.71
N GLY A 281 2.12 -25.45 -10.84
CA GLY A 281 2.57 -24.86 -12.10
C GLY A 281 1.70 -23.72 -12.62
N ARG A 282 0.81 -23.17 -11.80
CA ARG A 282 0.00 -22.02 -12.18
C ARG A 282 0.87 -20.78 -12.13
N TYR A 283 0.84 -20.07 -13.21
CA TYR A 283 1.67 -18.87 -13.41
C TYR A 283 0.89 -17.82 -14.19
N ARG A 284 1.00 -16.56 -13.78
CA ARG A 284 0.38 -15.46 -14.48
C ARG A 284 1.32 -14.28 -14.56
N ILE A 285 1.32 -13.59 -15.70
CA ILE A 285 2.04 -12.34 -15.91
C ILE A 285 1.01 -11.26 -16.24
N GLU A 286 1.12 -10.13 -15.59
CA GLU A 286 0.34 -8.91 -15.90
C GLU A 286 1.29 -7.76 -16.18
N THR A 287 0.93 -6.93 -17.15
CA THR A 287 1.59 -5.65 -17.39
C THR A 287 0.85 -4.57 -16.64
N LEU A 288 1.54 -3.88 -15.73
CA LEU A 288 1.02 -2.75 -14.95
C LEU A 288 1.63 -1.46 -15.50
N GLY A 289 0.78 -0.52 -15.90
CA GLY A 289 1.18 0.84 -16.30
C GLY A 289 0.77 1.87 -15.24
N LYS A 290 1.12 3.13 -15.47
CA LYS A 290 0.79 4.24 -14.56
C LYS A 290 -0.67 4.22 -14.13
N GLY A 291 -0.91 4.24 -12.81
CA GLY A 291 -2.25 4.22 -12.21
C GLY A 291 -2.91 2.84 -12.13
N ASP A 292 -2.21 1.79 -12.55
CA ASP A 292 -2.64 0.42 -12.31
C ASP A 292 -2.19 -0.06 -10.93
N VAL A 293 -2.95 -0.97 -10.35
CA VAL A 293 -2.63 -1.68 -9.12
C VAL A 293 -2.45 -3.17 -9.36
N GLY A 294 -1.58 -3.79 -8.58
CA GLY A 294 -1.39 -5.23 -8.51
C GLY A 294 -1.58 -5.74 -7.09
N TYR A 295 -1.87 -7.04 -6.95
CA TYR A 295 -1.99 -7.69 -5.65
C TYR A 295 -1.36 -9.06 -5.64
N ILE A 296 -0.46 -9.28 -4.71
CA ILE A 296 0.25 -10.53 -4.50
C ILE A 296 -0.16 -11.11 -3.13
N PRO A 297 -0.81 -12.28 -3.08
CA PRO A 297 -1.15 -12.90 -1.82
C PRO A 297 0.08 -13.37 -1.04
N GLN A 298 -0.01 -13.40 0.27
CA GLN A 298 1.03 -13.90 1.17
C GLN A 298 1.56 -15.27 0.72
N GLY A 299 2.88 -15.40 0.65
CA GLY A 299 3.55 -16.65 0.31
C GLY A 299 3.62 -16.98 -1.18
N TYR A 300 3.01 -16.18 -2.05
CA TYR A 300 3.08 -16.39 -3.50
C TYR A 300 4.36 -15.81 -4.10
N GLY A 301 5.06 -16.64 -4.89
CA GLY A 301 6.27 -16.22 -5.59
C GLY A 301 5.95 -15.18 -6.67
N HIS A 302 6.75 -14.11 -6.75
CA HIS A 302 6.55 -13.06 -7.74
C HIS A 302 7.87 -12.35 -8.11
N SER A 303 7.81 -11.58 -9.18
CA SER A 303 8.89 -10.67 -9.61
C SER A 303 8.31 -9.42 -10.22
N ILE A 304 9.10 -8.34 -10.25
CA ILE A 304 8.73 -7.05 -10.84
C ILE A 304 9.85 -6.62 -11.77
N GLU A 305 9.57 -6.46 -13.05
CA GLU A 305 10.52 -6.03 -14.06
C GLU A 305 10.06 -4.72 -14.71
N ASN A 306 10.94 -3.75 -14.83
CA ASN A 306 10.65 -2.56 -15.63
C ASN A 306 10.84 -2.88 -17.11
N ILE A 307 9.73 -3.00 -17.84
CA ILE A 307 9.71 -3.24 -19.29
C ILE A 307 9.62 -1.95 -20.13
N GLY A 308 9.52 -0.80 -19.46
CA GLY A 308 9.50 0.50 -20.10
C GLY A 308 10.89 0.95 -20.60
N SER A 309 10.91 2.02 -21.39
CA SER A 309 12.13 2.59 -21.94
C SER A 309 12.79 3.65 -21.03
N LYS A 310 12.21 3.94 -19.88
CA LYS A 310 12.69 4.90 -18.87
C LYS A 310 12.63 4.27 -17.48
N ALA A 311 13.34 4.87 -16.53
CA ALA A 311 13.19 4.51 -15.13
C ALA A 311 11.72 4.59 -14.70
N GLY A 312 11.26 3.58 -13.96
CA GLY A 312 9.91 3.51 -13.45
C GLY A 312 9.90 3.47 -11.93
N ARG A 313 8.78 3.89 -11.34
CA ARG A 313 8.56 3.91 -9.89
C ARG A 313 7.26 3.22 -9.53
N ILE A 314 7.34 2.30 -8.59
CA ILE A 314 6.19 1.59 -8.03
C ILE A 314 6.17 1.78 -6.51
N LEU A 315 4.98 2.11 -5.99
CA LEU A 315 4.68 2.10 -4.57
C LEU A 315 4.17 0.72 -4.19
N ILE A 316 4.65 0.19 -3.08
CA ILE A 316 4.26 -1.12 -2.56
C ILE A 316 3.84 -0.96 -1.10
N GLY A 317 2.71 -1.56 -0.75
CA GLY A 317 2.24 -1.69 0.63
C GLY A 317 2.12 -3.14 1.03
N LEU A 318 2.63 -3.47 2.22
CA LEU A 318 2.50 -4.80 2.82
C LEU A 318 1.70 -4.69 4.12
N ASN A 319 0.73 -5.58 4.35
CA ASN A 319 -0.11 -5.58 5.55
C ASN A 319 0.62 -6.15 6.79
N THR A 320 1.80 -5.65 7.02
CA THR A 320 2.64 -5.97 8.18
C THR A 320 3.53 -4.79 8.54
N GLY A 321 3.73 -4.50 9.82
CA GLY A 321 4.75 -3.54 10.27
C GLY A 321 6.18 -4.10 10.22
N ASN A 322 6.34 -5.41 10.01
CA ASN A 322 7.62 -6.09 10.00
C ASN A 322 7.89 -6.76 8.64
N TYR A 323 8.62 -6.08 7.79
CA TYR A 323 8.97 -6.55 6.45
C TYR A 323 9.79 -7.84 6.49
N GLN A 324 9.33 -8.84 5.75
CA GLN A 324 10.07 -10.06 5.48
C GLN A 324 9.99 -10.40 3.99
N ALA A 325 11.08 -10.87 3.42
CA ALA A 325 11.14 -11.40 2.07
C ALA A 325 12.14 -12.56 2.00
N ILE A 326 11.83 -13.57 1.21
CA ILE A 326 12.74 -14.65 0.87
C ILE A 326 12.98 -14.60 -0.63
N ASP A 327 14.22 -14.32 -1.01
CA ASP A 327 14.62 -14.21 -2.41
C ASP A 327 15.07 -15.57 -2.95
N LEU A 328 14.69 -15.88 -4.19
CA LEU A 328 14.97 -17.17 -4.82
C LEU A 328 16.48 -17.42 -4.95
N SER A 329 17.27 -16.41 -5.31
CA SER A 329 18.72 -16.54 -5.41
C SER A 329 19.37 -16.92 -4.08
N GLN A 330 18.90 -16.32 -2.99
CA GLN A 330 19.37 -16.64 -1.65
C GLN A 330 18.94 -18.04 -1.21
N TRP A 331 17.71 -18.45 -1.53
CA TRP A 331 17.24 -19.79 -1.21
C TRP A 331 18.05 -20.85 -1.95
N ILE A 332 18.31 -20.67 -3.24
CA ILE A 332 19.17 -21.58 -4.02
C ILE A 332 20.58 -21.62 -3.42
N ALA A 333 21.17 -20.47 -3.13
CA ALA A 333 22.53 -20.38 -2.54
C ALA A 333 22.66 -21.01 -1.15
N SER A 334 21.55 -21.10 -0.40
CA SER A 334 21.52 -21.69 0.95
C SER A 334 21.42 -23.23 0.96
N ASN A 335 21.25 -23.86 -0.21
CA ASN A 335 21.13 -25.30 -0.31
C ASN A 335 22.43 -25.96 -0.81
N PRO A 336 22.77 -27.15 -0.32
CA PRO A 336 23.87 -27.92 -0.88
C PRO A 336 23.68 -28.20 -2.37
N SER A 337 24.74 -28.02 -3.17
CA SER A 337 24.67 -28.18 -4.63
C SER A 337 24.27 -29.60 -5.05
N TYR A 338 24.64 -30.64 -4.27
CA TYR A 338 24.21 -32.02 -4.54
C TYR A 338 22.69 -32.18 -4.41
N LEU A 339 22.07 -31.56 -3.42
CA LEU A 339 20.60 -31.61 -3.22
C LEU A 339 19.87 -30.99 -4.40
N LEU A 340 20.35 -29.84 -4.88
CA LEU A 340 19.80 -29.17 -6.07
C LEU A 340 20.02 -30.02 -7.32
N ALA A 341 21.20 -30.63 -7.46
CA ALA A 341 21.53 -31.54 -8.55
C ALA A 341 20.53 -32.71 -8.63
N ASP A 342 20.23 -33.33 -7.49
CA ASP A 342 19.27 -34.43 -7.39
C ASP A 342 17.84 -34.01 -7.74
N HIS A 343 17.40 -32.84 -7.18
CA HIS A 343 16.07 -32.29 -7.46
C HIS A 343 15.84 -31.99 -8.94
N PHE A 344 16.81 -31.34 -9.56
CA PHE A 344 16.67 -30.88 -10.96
C PHE A 344 17.22 -31.86 -11.98
N ARG A 345 17.79 -33.00 -11.55
CA ARG A 345 18.44 -34.01 -12.40
C ARG A 345 19.48 -33.38 -13.33
N LYS A 346 20.33 -32.53 -12.77
CA LYS A 346 21.41 -31.81 -13.45
C LYS A 346 22.74 -32.08 -12.78
N PRO A 347 23.87 -31.95 -13.50
CA PRO A 347 25.19 -32.03 -12.86
C PRO A 347 25.35 -31.03 -11.74
N GLN A 348 25.98 -31.40 -10.63
CA GLN A 348 26.24 -30.56 -9.46
C GLN A 348 26.96 -29.25 -9.83
N ALA A 349 27.90 -29.32 -10.79
CA ALA A 349 28.63 -28.16 -11.29
C ALA A 349 27.73 -27.01 -11.81
N VAL A 350 26.52 -27.33 -12.28
CA VAL A 350 25.53 -26.29 -12.68
C VAL A 350 25.17 -25.40 -11.52
N PHE A 351 24.94 -25.98 -10.34
CA PHE A 351 24.55 -25.24 -9.12
C PHE A 351 25.73 -24.65 -8.38
N GLU A 352 26.92 -25.18 -8.56
CA GLU A 352 28.16 -24.59 -8.07
C GLU A 352 28.49 -23.28 -8.78
N ALA A 353 28.06 -23.13 -10.03
CA ALA A 353 28.22 -21.90 -10.83
C ALA A 353 27.20 -20.80 -10.49
N PHE A 354 26.15 -21.10 -9.70
CA PHE A 354 25.16 -20.10 -9.32
C PHE A 354 25.78 -19.09 -8.33
N PRO A 355 25.38 -17.79 -8.42
CA PRO A 355 25.80 -16.80 -7.45
C PRO A 355 25.53 -17.25 -6.02
N LYS A 356 26.47 -16.98 -5.11
CA LYS A 356 26.32 -17.28 -3.67
C LYS A 356 25.72 -16.10 -2.90
N GLU A 357 25.58 -14.95 -3.56
CA GLU A 357 25.02 -13.73 -2.99
C GLU A 357 23.61 -13.49 -3.51
N ARG A 358 22.83 -12.79 -2.68
CA ARG A 358 21.49 -12.33 -3.00
C ARG A 358 21.49 -11.43 -4.25
N ALA A 359 20.59 -11.69 -5.19
CA ALA A 359 20.45 -10.84 -6.37
C ALA A 359 19.79 -9.50 -6.05
N PHE A 360 18.67 -9.53 -5.39
CA PHE A 360 17.78 -8.44 -5.05
C PHE A 360 17.27 -7.67 -6.29
N ILE A 361 18.12 -6.89 -6.98
CA ILE A 361 17.81 -6.28 -8.28
C ILE A 361 18.81 -6.83 -9.30
N SER A 362 18.29 -7.53 -10.31
CA SER A 362 19.07 -8.11 -11.40
C SER A 362 19.14 -7.16 -12.60
N PRO A 363 20.25 -7.20 -13.38
CA PRO A 363 20.39 -6.43 -14.59
C PRO A 363 19.52 -6.98 -15.73
N PRO A 364 19.27 -6.18 -16.79
CA PRO A 364 18.68 -6.67 -18.03
C PRO A 364 19.56 -7.75 -18.66
N ASP A 365 18.95 -8.69 -19.39
CA ASP A 365 19.59 -9.71 -20.24
C ASP A 365 20.56 -10.66 -19.54
N GLY A 366 20.42 -10.87 -18.22
CA GLY A 366 21.26 -11.83 -17.49
C GLY A 366 22.78 -11.56 -17.63
N GLN A 367 23.16 -10.38 -18.11
CA GLN A 367 24.56 -9.97 -18.16
C GLN A 367 25.10 -9.91 -16.73
N GLY A 368 25.87 -10.92 -16.43
CA GLY A 368 26.31 -11.33 -15.13
C GLY A 368 26.80 -10.18 -14.27
N ARG A 369 26.57 -10.33 -12.98
CA ARG A 369 27.16 -9.61 -11.86
C ARG A 369 28.70 -9.62 -11.87
N ARG A 370 29.34 -9.42 -12.99
CA ARG A 370 30.78 -9.22 -13.07
C ARG A 370 30.99 -7.73 -13.25
N GLU A 371 31.09 -7.05 -12.13
CA GLU A 371 31.81 -5.80 -11.88
C GLU A 371 31.28 -5.19 -10.60
N ILE A 372 31.71 -5.76 -9.46
CA ILE A 372 31.87 -4.99 -8.22
C ILE A 372 33.39 -5.02 -7.99
N GLU A 373 34.09 -4.03 -8.52
CA GLU A 373 35.37 -3.56 -7.93
C GLU A 373 35.08 -2.41 -6.99
#